data_2e06deb55c63cd5a76f0fb8052735212
#
_entry.id   2e06deb55c63cd5a76f0fb8052735212
#
_cell.length_a   1.000
_cell.length_b   1.000
_cell.length_c   1.000
_cell.angle_alpha   90.00
_cell.angle_beta   90.00
_cell.angle_gamma   90.00
#
_symmetry.space_group_name_H-M   'P 1'
#
loop_
_entity.id
_entity.type
_entity.pdbx_description
1 polymer ?
#
loop_
_entity_poly.entity_id
_entity_poly.type
_entity_poly.pdbx_seq_one_letter_code
_entity_poly.pdbx_strand_id
1 'polypeptide(L)'
;MSGGFQAAASRVWGVSALVQAVSDTLSARYGTVVVRGEISGFTRAASGHGYFTLKDEFGQASLRCAMFRRALSQVDFPVAEGQLVEARGQLSI
;
A
#
# COMPACT_ATOMS: atom_id res chain seq x y z
N MET A 1 -30.21 -7.22 0.98
CA MET A 1 -30.25 -6.88 0.42
C MET A 1 -30.36 -6.91 -0.01
N SER A 2 -30.36 -6.90 0.01
CA SER A 2 -30.50 -6.70 -0.66
C SER A 2 -30.79 -6.50 -1.20
N GLY A 3 -30.93 -6.49 -1.29
CA GLY A 3 -31.17 -6.15 -2.00
C GLY A 3 -31.55 -5.70 -2.46
N GLY A 4 -31.75 -5.58 -2.69
CA GLY A 4 -31.93 -5.01 -3.33
C GLY A 4 -31.94 -4.16 -3.49
N PHE A 5 -31.55 -3.92 -3.43
CA PHE A 5 -31.33 -3.04 -3.77
C PHE A 5 -30.72 -2.57 -4.73
N GLN A 6 -30.75 -2.83 -5.20
CA GLN A 6 -30.04 -2.45 -6.11
C GLN A 6 -30.18 -1.44 -6.89
N ALA A 7 -29.58 -1.10 -6.86
CA ALA A 7 -29.76 0.19 -7.38
C ALA A 7 -29.62 0.24 -8.85
N ALA A 8 -30.40 1.06 -9.44
CA ALA A 8 -30.29 1.33 -10.87
C ALA A 8 -28.91 1.89 -11.23
N ALA A 9 -28.24 2.46 -10.24
CA ALA A 9 -26.92 3.01 -10.45
C ALA A 9 -25.82 1.97 -10.54
N SER A 10 -26.14 0.72 -10.28
CA SER A 10 -25.14 -0.33 -10.35
C SER A 10 -24.66 -0.48 -11.78
N ARG A 11 -23.38 -0.50 -11.94
CA ARG A 11 -22.77 -0.73 -13.24
C ARG A 11 -21.80 -1.90 -13.12
N VAL A 12 -21.59 -2.57 -14.25
CA VAL A 12 -20.61 -3.63 -14.30
C VAL A 12 -19.25 -3.01 -14.59
N TRP A 13 -18.32 -3.26 -13.73
CA TRP A 13 -16.95 -2.76 -13.85
C TRP A 13 -16.05 -3.80 -14.52
N GLY A 14 -15.19 -3.36 -15.39
CA GLY A 14 -14.01 -4.14 -15.71
C GLY A 14 -13.03 -4.08 -14.55
N VAL A 15 -12.21 -5.12 -14.39
CA VAL A 15 -11.27 -5.18 -13.26
C VAL A 15 -10.32 -3.99 -13.27
N SER A 16 -9.70 -3.72 -14.41
CA SER A 16 -8.76 -2.59 -14.53
C SER A 16 -9.41 -1.26 -14.20
N ALA A 17 -10.63 -1.07 -14.70
CA ALA A 17 -11.34 0.17 -14.48
C ALA A 17 -11.66 0.38 -13.00
N LEU A 18 -12.08 -0.66 -12.31
CA LEU A 18 -12.37 -0.57 -10.89
C LEU A 18 -11.11 -0.30 -10.08
N VAL A 19 -10.06 -1.04 -10.33
CA VAL A 19 -8.78 -0.85 -9.64
C VAL A 19 -8.28 0.58 -9.83
N GLN A 20 -8.33 1.09 -11.06
CA GLN A 20 -7.90 2.45 -11.34
C GLN A 20 -8.77 3.49 -10.63
N ALA A 21 -10.08 3.30 -10.65
CA ALA A 21 -10.99 4.23 -9.99
C ALA A 21 -10.75 4.28 -8.48
N VAL A 22 -10.52 3.14 -7.85
CA VAL A 22 -10.22 3.06 -6.42
C VAL A 22 -8.88 3.72 -6.12
N SER A 23 -7.87 3.45 -6.92
CA SER A 23 -6.54 4.05 -6.76
C SER A 23 -6.60 5.57 -6.89
N ASP A 24 -7.34 6.06 -7.88
CA ASP A 24 -7.52 7.50 -8.08
C ASP A 24 -8.22 8.15 -6.88
N THR A 25 -9.21 7.49 -6.34
CA THR A 25 -9.93 7.97 -5.16
C THR A 25 -9.02 8.03 -3.94
N LEU A 26 -8.21 7.00 -3.73
CA LEU A 26 -7.25 6.97 -2.63
C LEU A 26 -6.24 8.11 -2.77
N SER A 27 -5.70 8.30 -3.96
CA SER A 27 -4.72 9.36 -4.22
C SER A 27 -5.33 10.74 -3.98
N ALA A 28 -6.56 10.96 -4.46
CA ALA A 28 -7.24 12.25 -4.30
C ALA A 28 -7.57 12.52 -2.84
N ARG A 29 -7.95 11.49 -2.08
CA ARG A 29 -8.37 11.63 -0.69
C ARG A 29 -7.20 11.81 0.26
N TYR A 30 -6.13 11.03 0.08
CA TYR A 30 -5.04 10.96 1.04
C TYR A 30 -3.74 11.61 0.57
N GLY A 31 -3.52 11.68 -0.75
CA GLY A 31 -2.25 12.18 -1.27
C GLY A 31 -1.07 11.34 -0.75
N THR A 32 0.03 12.00 -0.46
CA THR A 32 1.18 11.36 0.16
C THR A 32 0.92 11.21 1.65
N VAL A 33 1.13 10.02 2.17
CA VAL A 33 0.99 9.73 3.60
C VAL A 33 2.34 9.34 4.19
N VAL A 34 2.48 9.51 5.49
CA VAL A 34 3.61 8.99 6.26
C VAL A 34 3.03 8.04 7.29
N VAL A 35 3.48 6.79 7.28
CA VAL A 35 2.93 5.73 8.11
C VAL A 35 4.02 5.14 8.97
N ARG A 36 3.77 5.09 10.28
CA ARG A 36 4.68 4.45 11.23
C ARG A 36 4.29 3.00 11.40
N GLY A 37 5.27 2.11 11.39
CA GLY A 37 5.06 0.71 11.64
C GLY A 37 6.35 -0.08 11.63
N GLU A 38 6.21 -1.37 11.88
CA GLU A 38 7.31 -2.31 11.99
C GLU A 38 7.46 -3.08 10.69
N ILE A 39 8.67 -3.15 10.18
CA ILE A 39 8.98 -3.89 8.95
C ILE A 39 8.93 -5.39 9.22
N SER A 40 8.23 -6.10 8.36
CA SER A 40 8.15 -7.55 8.39
C SER A 40 8.28 -8.11 6.98
N GLY A 41 9.06 -9.15 6.83
CA GLY A 41 9.17 -9.88 5.57
C GLY A 41 9.77 -9.08 4.43
N PHE A 42 10.82 -8.32 4.70
CA PHE A 42 11.49 -7.56 3.65
C PHE A 42 12.17 -8.50 2.67
N THR A 43 11.88 -8.33 1.38
CA THR A 43 12.54 -9.05 0.29
C THR A 43 12.90 -8.08 -0.82
N ARG A 44 14.01 -8.36 -1.48
CA ARG A 44 14.43 -7.59 -2.64
C ARG A 44 14.29 -8.47 -3.87
N ALA A 45 13.52 -8.00 -4.84
CA ALA A 45 13.37 -8.71 -6.11
C ALA A 45 14.61 -8.54 -6.99
N ALA A 46 14.71 -9.39 -8.03
CA ALA A 46 15.81 -9.29 -9.00
C ALA A 46 15.84 -7.91 -9.67
N SER A 47 14.69 -7.27 -9.80
CA SER A 47 14.59 -5.91 -10.37
C SER A 47 15.24 -4.84 -9.47
N GLY A 48 15.53 -5.18 -8.22
CA GLY A 48 16.04 -4.25 -7.23
C GLY A 48 14.97 -3.56 -6.40
N HIS A 49 13.68 -3.80 -6.70
CA HIS A 49 12.57 -3.28 -5.89
C HIS A 49 12.47 -4.06 -4.59
N GLY A 50 12.08 -3.39 -3.52
CA GLY A 50 11.87 -4.01 -2.22
C GLY A 50 10.39 -4.18 -1.91
N TYR A 51 10.05 -5.26 -1.22
CA TYR A 51 8.69 -5.55 -0.80
C TYR A 51 8.69 -5.94 0.66
N PHE A 52 7.74 -5.43 1.42
CA PHE A 52 7.63 -5.74 2.84
C PHE A 52 6.22 -5.49 3.33
N THR A 53 5.93 -5.93 4.53
CA THR A 53 4.70 -5.60 5.25
C THR A 53 5.05 -4.62 6.35
N LEU A 54 4.25 -3.59 6.49
CA LEU A 54 4.37 -2.64 7.59
C LEU A 54 3.28 -3.00 8.59
N LYS A 55 3.68 -3.42 9.78
CA LYS A 55 2.76 -3.87 10.81
C LYS A 55 2.52 -2.77 11.82
N ASP A 56 1.27 -2.62 12.24
CA ASP A 56 0.95 -1.68 13.28
C ASP A 56 1.65 -2.08 14.57
N GLU A 57 2.17 -1.09 15.25
CA GLU A 57 2.94 -1.24 16.49
C GLU A 57 2.12 -1.85 17.62
N PHE A 58 0.86 -1.48 17.70
CA PHE A 58 -0.01 -1.81 18.82
C PHE A 58 -1.23 -2.63 18.43
N GLY A 59 -1.45 -2.87 17.17
CA GLY A 59 -2.66 -3.51 16.69
C GLY A 59 -2.40 -4.66 15.73
N GLN A 60 -3.47 -5.06 15.06
CA GLN A 60 -3.44 -6.21 14.15
C GLN A 60 -3.34 -5.78 12.68
N ALA A 61 -3.46 -4.50 12.40
CA ALA A 61 -3.48 -4.02 11.03
C ALA A 61 -2.10 -4.12 10.40
N SER A 62 -2.08 -4.37 9.11
CA SER A 62 -0.85 -4.39 8.34
C SER A 62 -1.09 -3.83 6.96
N LEU A 63 -0.02 -3.36 6.35
CA LEU A 63 -0.05 -2.72 5.05
C LEU A 63 1.07 -3.30 4.20
N ARG A 64 0.72 -3.85 3.03
CA ARG A 64 1.73 -4.32 2.08
C ARG A 64 2.36 -3.12 1.40
N CYS A 65 3.67 -3.14 1.29
CA CYS A 65 4.43 -2.03 0.73
C CYS A 65 5.34 -2.51 -0.40
N ALA A 66 5.43 -1.66 -1.42
CA ALA A 66 6.41 -1.83 -2.48
C ALA A 66 7.27 -0.56 -2.51
N MET A 67 8.57 -0.74 -2.54
CA MET A 67 9.51 0.37 -2.59
C MET A 67 10.35 0.24 -3.84
N PHE A 68 10.23 1.20 -4.74
CA PHE A 68 10.93 1.12 -6.01
C PHE A 68 12.44 1.26 -5.81
N ARG A 69 13.18 0.62 -6.69
CA ARG A 69 14.64 0.55 -6.62
C ARG A 69 15.30 1.89 -6.35
N ARG A 70 14.84 2.94 -7.04
CA ARG A 70 15.43 4.26 -6.90
C ARG A 70 15.27 4.81 -5.49
N ALA A 71 14.06 4.69 -4.93
CA ALA A 71 13.79 5.13 -3.57
C ALA A 71 14.56 4.30 -2.56
N LEU A 72 14.60 2.99 -2.79
CA LEU A 72 15.30 2.07 -1.89
C LEU A 72 16.81 2.37 -1.84
N SER A 73 17.39 2.77 -2.97
CA SER A 73 18.82 3.11 -3.04
C SER A 73 19.17 4.37 -2.25
N GLN A 74 18.19 5.19 -1.90
CA GLN A 74 18.40 6.42 -1.14
C GLN A 74 18.25 6.23 0.36
N VAL A 75 17.86 5.04 0.80
CA VAL A 75 17.78 4.73 2.22
C VAL A 75 19.21 4.55 2.74
N ASP A 76 19.55 5.30 3.78
CA ASP A 76 20.93 5.35 4.29
C ASP A 76 21.16 4.45 5.51
N PHE A 77 20.26 3.50 5.72
CA PHE A 77 20.40 2.51 6.78
C PHE A 77 19.96 1.14 6.24
N PRO A 78 20.45 0.04 6.81
CA PRO A 78 20.01 -1.30 6.37
C PRO A 78 18.55 -1.52 6.77
N VAL A 79 17.73 -1.94 5.81
CA VAL A 79 16.34 -2.28 6.07
C VAL A 79 16.30 -3.67 6.67
N ALA A 80 15.73 -3.79 7.85
CA ALA A 80 15.79 -5.04 8.60
C ALA A 80 14.45 -5.40 9.22
N GLU A 81 14.27 -6.69 9.42
CA GLU A 81 13.12 -7.27 10.09
C GLU A 81 12.94 -6.67 11.49
N GLY A 82 11.71 -6.32 11.85
CA GLY A 82 11.37 -5.80 13.17
C GLY A 82 11.71 -4.33 13.38
N GLN A 83 12.24 -3.66 12.39
CA GLN A 83 12.64 -2.27 12.51
C GLN A 83 11.41 -1.35 12.49
N LEU A 84 11.34 -0.44 13.43
CA LEU A 84 10.27 0.57 13.48
C LEU A 84 10.68 1.73 12.59
N VAL A 85 9.83 2.04 11.61
CA VAL A 85 10.12 3.07 10.61
C VAL A 85 8.92 3.97 10.38
N GLU A 86 9.17 5.09 9.73
CA GLU A 86 8.14 5.92 9.11
C GLU A 86 8.32 5.83 7.61
N ALA A 87 7.30 5.35 6.92
CA ALA A 87 7.32 5.15 5.48
C ALA A 87 6.45 6.22 4.81
N ARG A 88 7.02 6.89 3.83
CA ARG A 88 6.33 7.91 3.04
C ARG A 88 5.95 7.32 1.71
N GLY A 89 4.71 7.50 1.31
CA GLY A 89 4.28 7.00 0.02
C GLY A 89 2.82 7.28 -0.27
N GLN A 90 2.31 6.60 -1.27
CA GLN A 90 0.93 6.75 -1.72
C GLN A 90 0.22 5.41 -1.63
N LEU A 91 -1.07 5.48 -1.30
CA LEU A 91 -1.92 4.30 -1.26
C LEU A 91 -2.36 3.93 -2.68
N SER A 92 -2.37 2.63 -2.96
CA SER A 92 -2.90 2.10 -4.21
C SER A 92 -3.41 0.69 -4.00
N ILE A 93 -4.07 0.14 -4.97
CA ILE A 93 -4.48 -1.25 -4.91
C ILE A 93 -4.07 -2.01 -6.18
#